data_3b9ddc3574607a3b39c85dca9a7e7386
#
_entry.id   3b9ddc3574607a3b39c85dca9a7e7386
#
_cell.length_a   1.000
_cell.length_b   1.000
_cell.length_c   1.000
_cell.angle_alpha   90.00
_cell.angle_beta   90.00
_cell.angle_gamma   90.00
#
_symmetry.space_group_name_H-M   'P 1'
#
loop_
_entity.id
_entity.type
_entity.pdbx_description
1 polymer ?
#
loop_
_entity_poly.entity_id
_entity_poly.type
_entity_poly.pdbx_seq_one_letter_code
_entity_poly.pdbx_strand_id
1 'polypeptide(L)'
;MVIRYILSIIGIFFITLSSFAQGSLPSRFNVSYLNMAAGMPNNFADDIFQDSYGFVWISTHGGGLVRYDGFNYMNFNLGSSGISLRSNSCRNVYEDHFKRLWIAFEEGPQVLDLKTMQPVVPPCENSLVEAQLNKVFKNFCTRTYCDAKGNIWMLSFNQLTRFGFNEKGEVNSVLSTSYPYNAPDLGICDVYRRGTVVLCNKGVVSEFSVKNNQLVTKNISSLFPPLEGWYACAIIS
;
A
#
# COMPACT_ATOMS: atom_id res chain seq x y z
N MET A 1 4.67 -0.26 67.55
CA MET A 1 4.77 -1.65 67.03
C MET A 1 3.78 -1.92 65.88
N VAL A 2 2.52 -1.51 65.94
CA VAL A 2 1.44 -1.72 64.94
C VAL A 2 1.77 -1.13 63.56
N ILE A 3 2.37 0.08 63.46
CA ILE A 3 2.70 0.73 62.18
C ILE A 3 3.74 -0.06 61.38
N ARG A 4 4.68 -0.74 62.04
CA ARG A 4 5.70 -1.56 61.35
C ARG A 4 5.07 -2.80 60.68
N TYR A 5 4.06 -3.41 61.28
CA TYR A 5 3.33 -4.53 60.67
C TYR A 5 2.47 -4.10 59.50
N ILE A 6 1.84 -2.91 59.58
CA ILE A 6 1.02 -2.37 58.49
C ILE A 6 1.92 -2.08 57.26
N LEU A 7 3.09 -1.48 57.43
CA LEU A 7 4.03 -1.22 56.32
C LEU A 7 4.55 -2.53 55.72
N SER A 8 4.79 -3.57 56.52
CA SER A 8 5.22 -4.87 56.01
C SER A 8 4.10 -5.58 55.21
N ILE A 9 2.85 -5.50 55.63
CA ILE A 9 1.70 -6.08 54.92
C ILE A 9 1.45 -5.34 53.62
N ILE A 10 1.56 -4.01 53.58
CA ILE A 10 1.45 -3.21 52.35
C ILE A 10 2.60 -3.54 51.38
N GLY A 11 3.81 -3.72 51.87
CA GLY A 11 4.95 -4.13 51.03
C GLY A 11 4.80 -5.49 50.39
N ILE A 12 4.27 -6.46 51.13
CA ILE A 12 3.98 -7.82 50.61
C ILE A 12 2.83 -7.77 49.59
N PHE A 13 1.81 -6.94 49.80
CA PHE A 13 0.68 -6.78 48.85
C PHE A 13 1.15 -6.15 47.55
N PHE A 14 2.07 -5.20 47.57
CA PHE A 14 2.65 -4.62 46.36
C PHE A 14 3.52 -5.62 45.59
N ILE A 15 4.26 -6.49 46.28
CA ILE A 15 5.11 -7.50 45.63
C ILE A 15 4.22 -8.58 44.95
N THR A 16 3.07 -8.94 45.51
CA THR A 16 2.16 -9.91 44.90
C THR A 16 1.40 -9.36 43.71
N LEU A 17 1.10 -8.03 43.66
CA LEU A 17 0.44 -7.42 42.51
C LEU A 17 1.38 -7.35 41.26
N SER A 18 2.68 -7.23 41.44
CA SER A 18 3.63 -7.22 40.31
C SER A 18 3.80 -8.59 39.64
N SER A 19 3.41 -9.68 40.30
CA SER A 19 3.49 -11.03 39.72
C SER A 19 2.35 -11.40 38.78
N PHE A 20 1.26 -10.62 38.71
CA PHE A 20 0.14 -10.86 37.79
C PHE A 20 0.24 -10.13 36.47
N ALA A 21 1.27 -9.30 36.26
CA ALA A 21 1.46 -8.53 35.02
C ALA A 21 2.29 -9.26 33.95
N GLN A 22 2.72 -10.49 34.19
CA GLN A 22 3.30 -11.32 33.14
C GLN A 22 2.17 -12.04 32.40
N GLY A 23 1.45 -11.31 31.55
CA GLY A 23 0.70 -11.92 30.47
C GLY A 23 1.70 -12.73 29.64
N SER A 24 1.63 -14.06 29.74
CA SER A 24 2.38 -14.93 28.84
C SER A 24 1.96 -14.58 27.42
N LEU A 25 2.85 -13.95 26.67
CA LEU A 25 2.71 -13.86 25.23
C LEU A 25 2.44 -15.29 24.71
N PRO A 26 1.49 -15.47 23.79
CA PRO A 26 1.22 -16.79 23.25
C PRO A 26 2.53 -17.36 22.69
N SER A 27 3.00 -18.42 23.31
CA SER A 27 4.35 -18.99 23.11
C SER A 27 4.52 -19.73 21.78
N ARG A 28 3.56 -19.63 20.83
CA ARG A 28 3.64 -20.31 19.54
C ARG A 28 3.05 -19.44 18.45
N PHE A 29 3.92 -18.74 17.73
CA PHE A 29 3.62 -18.32 16.38
C PHE A 29 3.81 -19.52 15.47
N ASN A 30 2.78 -19.91 14.70
CA ASN A 30 2.96 -20.82 13.60
C ASN A 30 3.60 -20.04 12.45
N VAL A 31 4.86 -20.34 12.17
CA VAL A 31 5.58 -19.75 11.03
C VAL A 31 5.44 -20.68 9.85
N SER A 32 4.89 -20.20 8.75
CA SER A 32 4.88 -20.88 7.45
C SER A 32 5.67 -20.07 6.44
N TYR A 33 6.34 -20.77 5.52
CA TYR A 33 7.13 -20.13 4.47
C TYR A 33 6.36 -20.16 3.16
N LEU A 34 6.08 -18.97 2.62
CA LEU A 34 5.54 -18.81 1.27
C LEU A 34 6.74 -18.73 0.31
N ASN A 35 7.02 -19.80 -0.40
CA ASN A 35 8.18 -19.89 -1.30
C ASN A 35 7.88 -20.79 -2.52
N MET A 36 8.84 -20.93 -3.42
CA MET A 36 8.68 -21.77 -4.62
C MET A 36 8.38 -23.24 -4.29
N ALA A 37 8.94 -23.78 -3.19
CA ALA A 37 8.63 -25.15 -2.76
C ALA A 37 7.17 -25.30 -2.29
N ALA A 38 6.55 -24.22 -1.83
CA ALA A 38 5.14 -24.16 -1.45
C ALA A 38 4.20 -23.81 -2.62
N GLY A 39 4.72 -23.53 -3.82
CA GLY A 39 3.90 -23.24 -5.02
C GLY A 39 3.97 -21.80 -5.55
N MET A 40 4.78 -20.93 -4.95
CA MET A 40 5.02 -19.60 -5.51
C MET A 40 5.86 -19.66 -6.79
N PRO A 41 5.61 -18.77 -7.77
CA PRO A 41 6.37 -18.75 -9.02
C PRO A 41 7.77 -18.14 -8.86
N ASN A 42 8.00 -17.37 -7.79
CA ASN A 42 9.26 -16.71 -7.48
C ASN A 42 9.37 -16.46 -5.97
N ASN A 43 10.60 -16.46 -5.44
CA ASN A 43 10.88 -16.13 -4.03
C ASN A 43 11.06 -14.62 -3.78
N PHE A 44 11.15 -13.79 -4.84
CA PHE A 44 11.23 -12.33 -4.71
C PHE A 44 9.83 -11.73 -4.69
N ALA A 45 9.33 -11.45 -3.49
CA ALA A 45 8.10 -10.70 -3.30
C ALA A 45 8.43 -9.20 -3.18
N ASP A 46 7.85 -8.38 -4.06
CA ASP A 46 8.00 -6.92 -4.03
C ASP A 46 6.98 -6.27 -3.08
N ASP A 47 5.77 -6.86 -2.97
CA ASP A 47 4.70 -6.35 -2.11
C ASP A 47 3.73 -7.46 -1.70
N ILE A 48 3.04 -7.25 -0.58
CA ILE A 48 2.00 -8.15 -0.05
C ILE A 48 0.81 -7.30 0.38
N PHE A 49 -0.37 -7.65 -0.13
CA PHE A 49 -1.61 -6.95 0.15
C PHE A 49 -2.76 -7.93 0.40
N GLN A 50 -3.59 -7.68 1.41
CA GLN A 50 -4.82 -8.45 1.64
C GLN A 50 -6.02 -7.67 1.12
N ASP A 51 -6.79 -8.28 0.21
CA ASP A 51 -7.99 -7.68 -0.32
C ASP A 51 -9.18 -7.78 0.66
N SER A 52 -10.26 -7.10 0.33
CA SER A 52 -11.46 -7.06 1.15
C SER A 52 -12.26 -8.38 1.19
N TYR A 53 -11.92 -9.34 0.35
CA TYR A 53 -12.45 -10.71 0.38
C TYR A 53 -11.59 -11.64 1.26
N GLY A 54 -10.43 -11.15 1.75
CA GLY A 54 -9.52 -11.91 2.59
C GLY A 54 -8.41 -12.64 1.84
N PHE A 55 -8.36 -12.56 0.51
CA PHE A 55 -7.25 -13.14 -0.26
C PHE A 55 -5.98 -12.31 -0.08
N VAL A 56 -4.85 -12.98 0.02
CA VAL A 56 -3.54 -12.32 0.06
C VAL A 56 -2.96 -12.29 -1.35
N TRP A 57 -2.67 -11.09 -1.83
CA TRP A 57 -2.03 -10.84 -3.09
C TRP A 57 -0.54 -10.60 -2.86
N ILE A 58 0.29 -11.29 -3.64
CA ILE A 58 1.75 -11.19 -3.55
C ILE A 58 2.26 -10.78 -4.93
N SER A 59 2.79 -9.59 -5.04
CA SER A 59 3.48 -9.15 -6.25
C SER A 59 4.90 -9.69 -6.26
N THR A 60 5.37 -10.16 -7.41
CA THR A 60 6.70 -10.77 -7.53
C THR A 60 7.49 -10.16 -8.67
N HIS A 61 8.80 -10.11 -8.49
CA HIS A 61 9.73 -9.66 -9.53
C HIS A 61 10.02 -10.81 -10.51
N GLY A 62 9.33 -10.80 -11.65
CA GLY A 62 9.52 -11.81 -12.72
C GLY A 62 8.62 -13.04 -12.65
N GLY A 63 7.89 -13.26 -11.55
CA GLY A 63 6.92 -14.37 -11.41
C GLY A 63 5.46 -13.96 -11.61
N GLY A 64 5.18 -12.66 -11.82
CA GLY A 64 3.84 -12.13 -11.94
C GLY A 64 3.18 -11.86 -10.59
N LEU A 65 1.88 -12.06 -10.53
CA LEU A 65 1.03 -11.82 -9.36
C LEU A 65 0.48 -13.14 -8.84
N VAL A 66 0.50 -13.30 -7.52
CA VAL A 66 -0.01 -14.49 -6.85
C VAL A 66 -1.19 -14.11 -5.97
N ARG A 67 -2.27 -14.89 -6.02
CA ARG A 67 -3.36 -14.84 -5.04
C ARG A 67 -3.30 -16.08 -4.16
N TYR A 68 -3.28 -15.88 -2.85
CA TYR A 68 -3.23 -16.93 -1.84
C TYR A 68 -4.52 -16.90 -1.01
N ASP A 69 -5.17 -18.05 -0.85
CA ASP A 69 -6.43 -18.18 -0.11
C ASP A 69 -6.26 -18.74 1.32
N GLY A 70 -5.01 -18.90 1.76
CA GLY A 70 -4.66 -19.55 3.02
C GLY A 70 -4.20 -21.00 2.84
N PHE A 71 -4.47 -21.61 1.67
CA PHE A 71 -4.14 -23.00 1.36
C PHE A 71 -3.48 -23.15 -0.01
N ASN A 72 -4.03 -22.48 -1.04
CA ASN A 72 -3.64 -22.64 -2.44
C ASN A 72 -3.10 -21.33 -3.02
N TYR A 73 -2.19 -21.46 -3.97
CA TYR A 73 -1.67 -20.36 -4.78
C TYR A 73 -2.32 -20.38 -6.15
N MET A 74 -2.84 -19.25 -6.57
CA MET A 74 -3.27 -19.01 -7.94
C MET A 74 -2.30 -17.99 -8.56
N ASN A 75 -1.57 -18.43 -9.59
CA ASN A 75 -0.52 -17.65 -10.22
C ASN A 75 -1.05 -17.00 -11.50
N PHE A 76 -0.84 -15.70 -11.64
CA PHE A 76 -1.16 -14.90 -12.81
C PHE A 76 0.14 -14.36 -13.42
N ASN A 77 0.32 -14.53 -14.71
CA ASN A 77 1.49 -14.06 -15.43
C ASN A 77 1.16 -13.59 -16.84
N LEU A 78 2.14 -13.07 -17.55
CA LEU A 78 2.01 -12.73 -18.96
C LEU A 78 1.70 -13.99 -19.76
N GLY A 79 0.60 -13.98 -20.50
CA GLY A 79 0.15 -15.11 -21.32
C GLY A 79 -0.62 -16.20 -20.59
N SER A 80 -0.98 -16.02 -19.31
CA SER A 80 -1.87 -16.94 -18.60
C SER A 80 -3.22 -17.06 -19.31
N SER A 81 -3.75 -18.26 -19.37
CA SER A 81 -5.13 -18.51 -19.78
C SER A 81 -6.08 -17.92 -18.73
N GLY A 82 -6.94 -16.98 -19.14
CA GLY A 82 -7.88 -16.28 -18.26
C GLY A 82 -7.46 -14.84 -18.00
N ILE A 83 -6.64 -14.57 -16.99
CA ILE A 83 -6.13 -13.23 -16.72
C ILE A 83 -4.69 -13.15 -17.21
N SER A 84 -4.48 -12.45 -18.32
CA SER A 84 -3.14 -12.12 -18.79
C SER A 84 -2.68 -10.82 -18.13
N LEU A 85 -1.56 -10.87 -17.43
CA LEU A 85 -0.92 -9.67 -16.91
C LEU A 85 -0.17 -8.94 -18.02
N ARG A 86 0.02 -7.64 -17.82
CA ARG A 86 0.79 -6.78 -18.70
C ARG A 86 2.28 -7.13 -18.70
N SER A 87 2.78 -7.60 -17.55
CA SER A 87 4.17 -7.99 -17.33
C SER A 87 4.25 -9.04 -16.21
N ASN A 88 5.36 -9.78 -16.16
CA ASN A 88 5.67 -10.66 -15.03
C ASN A 88 6.39 -9.93 -13.88
N SER A 89 6.80 -8.68 -14.08
CA SER A 89 7.42 -7.85 -13.06
C SER A 89 6.37 -6.97 -12.39
N CYS A 90 5.67 -7.54 -11.42
CA CYS A 90 4.66 -6.85 -10.63
C CYS A 90 5.33 -6.16 -9.45
N ARG A 91 5.17 -4.83 -9.32
CA ARG A 91 5.83 -4.01 -8.30
C ARG A 91 5.02 -3.86 -7.02
N ASN A 92 3.71 -3.66 -7.18
CA ASN A 92 2.83 -3.36 -6.05
C ASN A 92 1.39 -3.60 -6.46
N VAL A 93 0.53 -3.90 -5.48
CA VAL A 93 -0.92 -4.04 -5.68
C VAL A 93 -1.67 -3.31 -4.58
N TYR A 94 -2.83 -2.75 -4.93
CA TYR A 94 -3.73 -2.11 -3.99
C TYR A 94 -5.19 -2.18 -4.43
N GLU A 95 -6.13 -2.38 -3.50
CA GLU A 95 -7.57 -2.39 -3.80
C GLU A 95 -8.17 -0.99 -3.62
N ASP A 96 -9.05 -0.58 -4.55
CA ASP A 96 -9.85 0.62 -4.38
C ASP A 96 -11.21 0.31 -3.69
N HIS A 97 -11.96 1.36 -3.35
CA HIS A 97 -13.27 1.22 -2.69
C HIS A 97 -14.35 0.58 -3.58
N PHE A 98 -14.07 0.40 -4.88
CA PHE A 98 -14.99 -0.19 -5.87
C PHE A 98 -14.66 -1.64 -6.21
N LYS A 99 -13.84 -2.31 -5.37
CA LYS A 99 -13.43 -3.71 -5.55
C LYS A 99 -12.61 -3.93 -6.81
N ARG A 100 -11.77 -2.97 -7.15
CA ARG A 100 -10.82 -3.09 -8.25
C ARG A 100 -9.40 -3.14 -7.69
N LEU A 101 -8.61 -4.10 -8.16
CA LEU A 101 -7.21 -4.25 -7.80
C LEU A 101 -6.35 -3.49 -8.81
N TRP A 102 -5.64 -2.50 -8.35
CA TRP A 102 -4.69 -1.71 -9.11
C TRP A 102 -3.32 -2.34 -8.97
N ILE A 103 -2.73 -2.73 -10.10
CA ILE A 103 -1.46 -3.43 -10.18
C ILE A 103 -0.44 -2.52 -10.86
N ALA A 104 0.68 -2.28 -10.21
CA ALA A 104 1.76 -1.46 -10.74
C ALA A 104 2.75 -2.29 -11.56
N PHE A 105 2.94 -1.90 -12.80
CA PHE A 105 3.95 -2.45 -13.71
C PHE A 105 4.81 -1.33 -14.31
N GLU A 106 6.01 -1.69 -14.79
CA GLU A 106 6.86 -0.73 -15.49
C GLU A 106 6.23 -0.19 -16.77
N GLU A 107 5.40 -0.97 -17.41
CA GLU A 107 4.66 -0.61 -18.62
C GLU A 107 3.37 0.18 -18.35
N GLY A 108 3.13 0.54 -17.09
CA GLY A 108 1.94 1.25 -16.62
C GLY A 108 0.99 0.36 -15.81
N PRO A 109 0.03 0.93 -15.11
CA PRO A 109 -0.87 0.18 -14.26
C PRO A 109 -1.82 -0.71 -15.07
N GLN A 110 -2.22 -1.81 -14.46
CA GLN A 110 -3.36 -2.63 -14.89
C GLN A 110 -4.38 -2.69 -13.78
N VAL A 111 -5.65 -2.70 -14.11
CA VAL A 111 -6.73 -2.79 -13.12
C VAL A 111 -7.52 -4.06 -13.37
N LEU A 112 -7.75 -4.82 -12.30
CA LEU A 112 -8.63 -5.99 -12.31
C LEU A 112 -9.89 -5.70 -11.50
N ASP A 113 -11.04 -6.07 -12.03
CA ASP A 113 -12.26 -6.15 -11.24
C ASP A 113 -12.21 -7.44 -10.40
N LEU A 114 -12.21 -7.31 -9.07
CA LEU A 114 -12.08 -8.45 -8.16
C LEU A 114 -13.31 -9.37 -8.14
N LYS A 115 -14.46 -8.87 -8.57
CA LYS A 115 -15.69 -9.66 -8.63
C LYS A 115 -15.73 -10.56 -9.85
N THR A 116 -15.33 -10.04 -11.00
CA THR A 116 -15.33 -10.78 -12.27
C THR A 116 -13.98 -11.43 -12.57
N MET A 117 -12.93 -10.99 -11.88
CA MET A 117 -11.54 -11.37 -12.14
C MET A 117 -11.12 -11.07 -13.58
N GLN A 118 -11.59 -9.95 -14.15
CA GLN A 118 -11.24 -9.53 -15.50
C GLN A 118 -10.50 -8.19 -15.49
N PRO A 119 -9.56 -8.00 -16.43
CA PRO A 119 -8.96 -6.69 -16.65
C PRO A 119 -10.03 -5.68 -17.05
N VAL A 120 -10.01 -4.51 -16.45
CA VAL A 120 -10.95 -3.42 -16.73
C VAL A 120 -10.20 -2.10 -16.89
N VAL A 121 -10.74 -1.22 -17.71
CA VAL A 121 -10.38 0.19 -17.68
C VAL A 121 -11.41 0.88 -16.79
N PRO A 122 -11.01 1.58 -15.73
CA PRO A 122 -11.95 2.29 -14.88
C PRO A 122 -12.83 3.24 -15.72
N PRO A 123 -14.17 3.18 -15.57
CA PRO A 123 -15.05 4.09 -16.32
C PRO A 123 -14.72 5.55 -15.95
N CYS A 124 -14.89 6.45 -16.91
CA CYS A 124 -14.61 7.87 -16.74
C CYS A 124 -15.88 8.69 -16.90
N GLU A 125 -15.99 9.77 -16.13
CA GLU A 125 -17.17 10.65 -16.14
C GLU A 125 -17.37 11.34 -17.49
N ASN A 126 -16.26 11.61 -18.22
CA ASN A 126 -16.31 12.23 -19.53
C ASN A 126 -15.05 11.90 -20.35
N SER A 127 -15.09 12.22 -21.65
CA SER A 127 -14.02 11.92 -22.61
C SER A 127 -12.70 12.66 -22.31
N LEU A 128 -12.74 13.84 -21.68
CA LEU A 128 -11.53 14.57 -21.30
C LEU A 128 -10.76 13.84 -20.20
N VAL A 129 -11.48 13.37 -19.18
CA VAL A 129 -10.91 12.57 -18.09
C VAL A 129 -10.38 11.24 -18.62
N GLU A 130 -11.11 10.61 -19.55
CA GLU A 130 -10.68 9.38 -20.21
C GLU A 130 -9.38 9.56 -20.99
N ALA A 131 -9.24 10.64 -21.74
CA ALA A 131 -8.02 10.97 -22.46
C ALA A 131 -6.82 11.17 -21.51
N GLN A 132 -7.05 11.83 -20.35
CA GLN A 132 -6.03 12.00 -19.30
C GLN A 132 -5.65 10.67 -18.67
N LEU A 133 -6.63 9.81 -18.32
CA LEU A 133 -6.41 8.48 -17.78
C LEU A 133 -5.55 7.65 -18.73
N ASN A 134 -5.93 7.57 -20.00
CA ASN A 134 -5.25 6.80 -21.03
C ASN A 134 -3.80 7.26 -21.25
N LYS A 135 -3.54 8.56 -21.10
CA LYS A 135 -2.17 9.10 -21.15
C LYS A 135 -1.35 8.60 -19.96
N VAL A 136 -1.91 8.66 -18.74
CA VAL A 136 -1.20 8.25 -17.52
C VAL A 136 -0.99 6.74 -17.46
N PHE A 137 -1.92 5.95 -17.98
CA PHE A 137 -1.83 4.47 -18.02
C PHE A 137 -0.72 3.93 -18.93
N LYS A 138 -0.10 4.78 -19.73
CA LYS A 138 1.09 4.45 -20.53
C LYS A 138 2.39 4.80 -19.82
N ASN A 139 2.30 5.48 -18.67
CA ASN A 139 3.49 5.88 -17.92
C ASN A 139 3.92 4.74 -16.99
N PHE A 140 5.23 4.66 -16.80
CA PHE A 140 5.83 3.81 -15.79
C PHE A 140 5.12 3.95 -14.44
N CYS A 141 4.83 2.84 -13.77
CA CYS A 141 4.18 2.83 -12.47
C CYS A 141 4.98 1.98 -11.48
N THR A 142 5.47 2.61 -10.42
CA THR A 142 6.21 1.92 -9.36
C THR A 142 5.31 1.50 -8.21
N ARG A 143 4.36 2.36 -7.85
CA ARG A 143 3.48 2.19 -6.70
C ARG A 143 2.08 2.71 -7.00
N THR A 144 1.09 2.00 -6.46
CA THR A 144 -0.29 2.47 -6.33
C THR A 144 -0.68 2.47 -4.85
N TYR A 145 -1.57 3.36 -4.46
CA TYR A 145 -2.06 3.48 -3.09
C TYR A 145 -3.48 4.06 -3.09
N CYS A 146 -4.36 3.52 -2.25
CA CYS A 146 -5.69 4.08 -2.04
C CYS A 146 -5.71 4.87 -0.73
N ASP A 147 -6.03 6.16 -0.80
CA ASP A 147 -6.14 7.00 0.40
C ASP A 147 -7.46 6.74 1.15
N ALA A 148 -7.56 7.27 2.36
CA ALA A 148 -8.75 7.09 3.22
C ALA A 148 -10.05 7.67 2.63
N LYS A 149 -9.95 8.50 1.60
CA LYS A 149 -11.11 9.05 0.85
C LYS A 149 -11.45 8.24 -0.40
N GLY A 150 -10.74 7.14 -0.64
CA GLY A 150 -10.97 6.26 -1.78
C GLY A 150 -10.34 6.73 -3.08
N ASN A 151 -9.42 7.68 -3.04
CA ASN A 151 -8.70 8.10 -4.25
C ASN A 151 -7.49 7.20 -4.46
N ILE A 152 -7.19 6.90 -5.72
CA ILE A 152 -5.97 6.18 -6.06
C ILE A 152 -4.86 7.17 -6.38
N TRP A 153 -3.72 6.94 -5.77
CA TRP A 153 -2.46 7.63 -6.04
C TRP A 153 -1.53 6.68 -6.78
N MET A 154 -0.91 7.19 -7.81
CA MET A 154 0.06 6.47 -8.62
C MET A 154 1.38 7.21 -8.65
N LEU A 155 2.45 6.52 -8.28
CA LEU A 155 3.81 7.03 -8.33
C LEU A 155 4.50 6.52 -9.59
N SER A 156 5.05 7.43 -10.36
CA SER A 156 5.91 7.20 -11.52
C SER A 156 7.31 7.77 -11.24
N PHE A 157 8.27 7.61 -12.14
CA PHE A 157 9.64 8.10 -11.93
C PHE A 157 9.74 9.59 -11.57
N ASN A 158 8.98 10.44 -12.25
CA ASN A 158 9.05 11.89 -12.06
C ASN A 158 7.68 12.52 -11.82
N GLN A 159 6.68 11.72 -11.52
CA GLN A 159 5.31 12.19 -11.44
C GLN A 159 4.53 11.47 -10.37
N LEU A 160 3.79 12.22 -9.58
CA LEU A 160 2.73 11.71 -8.72
C LEU A 160 1.39 12.08 -9.36
N THR A 161 0.53 11.10 -9.52
CA THR A 161 -0.82 11.26 -10.09
C THR A 161 -1.85 10.78 -9.09
N ARG A 162 -2.95 11.53 -8.96
CA ARG A 162 -4.12 11.16 -8.17
C ARG A 162 -5.33 11.00 -9.09
N PHE A 163 -6.02 9.88 -8.94
CA PHE A 163 -7.32 9.61 -9.56
C PHE A 163 -8.40 9.80 -8.50
N GLY A 164 -9.32 10.74 -8.75
CA GLY A 164 -10.53 10.91 -7.96
C GLY A 164 -11.68 10.14 -8.59
N PHE A 165 -12.64 9.72 -7.76
CA PHE A 165 -13.79 8.95 -8.19
C PHE A 165 -15.09 9.62 -7.70
N ASN A 166 -16.15 9.48 -8.48
CA ASN A 166 -17.51 9.78 -8.03
C ASN A 166 -18.12 8.56 -7.30
N GLU A 167 -19.34 8.71 -6.81
CA GLU A 167 -20.05 7.65 -6.07
C GLU A 167 -20.33 6.39 -6.89
N LYS A 168 -20.32 6.49 -8.22
CA LYS A 168 -20.50 5.35 -9.14
C LYS A 168 -19.19 4.61 -9.43
N GLY A 169 -18.05 5.10 -8.92
CA GLY A 169 -16.74 4.55 -9.20
C GLY A 169 -16.16 4.97 -10.56
N GLU A 170 -16.74 5.99 -11.19
CA GLU A 170 -16.19 6.58 -12.40
C GLU A 170 -15.08 7.56 -12.03
N VAL A 171 -13.98 7.55 -12.78
CA VAL A 171 -12.91 8.54 -12.61
C VAL A 171 -13.45 9.91 -12.99
N ASN A 172 -13.47 10.83 -12.04
CA ASN A 172 -13.94 12.20 -12.25
C ASN A 172 -12.81 13.23 -12.33
N SER A 173 -11.61 12.87 -11.90
CA SER A 173 -10.43 13.73 -11.97
C SER A 173 -9.14 12.96 -12.06
N VAL A 174 -8.21 13.46 -12.87
CA VAL A 174 -6.83 12.98 -13.00
C VAL A 174 -5.91 14.17 -12.78
N LEU A 175 -5.29 14.23 -11.61
CA LEU A 175 -4.42 15.34 -11.23
C LEU A 175 -2.99 14.84 -11.11
N SER A 176 -2.07 15.51 -11.79
CA SER A 176 -0.66 15.13 -11.77
C SER A 176 0.23 16.30 -11.38
N THR A 177 1.31 16.00 -10.67
CA THR A 177 2.37 16.96 -10.36
C THR A 177 3.73 16.32 -10.57
N SER A 178 4.70 17.14 -10.95
CA SER A 178 6.09 16.68 -11.04
C SER A 178 6.62 16.38 -9.64
N TYR A 179 7.29 15.26 -9.51
CA TYR A 179 8.00 14.90 -8.30
C TYR A 179 9.41 14.45 -8.68
N PRO A 180 10.45 15.22 -8.31
CA PRO A 180 11.83 14.93 -8.69
C PRO A 180 12.31 13.69 -7.94
N TYR A 181 12.17 12.55 -8.57
CA TYR A 181 12.46 11.28 -7.95
C TYR A 181 13.26 10.36 -8.86
N ASN A 182 14.35 9.81 -8.30
CA ASN A 182 15.26 8.91 -9.01
C ASN A 182 15.39 7.53 -8.38
N ALA A 183 14.53 7.15 -7.42
CA ALA A 183 14.64 5.84 -6.78
C ALA A 183 13.30 5.08 -6.81
N PRO A 184 13.30 3.80 -7.18
CA PRO A 184 12.08 3.02 -7.44
C PRO A 184 11.27 2.60 -6.19
N ASP A 185 11.81 2.81 -4.98
CA ASP A 185 11.33 2.12 -3.78
C ASP A 185 10.71 3.00 -2.70
N LEU A 186 10.11 4.15 -3.07
CA LEU A 186 9.45 5.02 -2.10
C LEU A 186 8.15 4.43 -1.57
N GLY A 187 8.01 4.50 -0.25
CA GLY A 187 6.72 4.33 0.41
C GLY A 187 5.81 5.53 0.12
N ILE A 188 4.56 5.25 -0.19
CA ILE A 188 3.48 6.21 -0.33
C ILE A 188 2.40 5.85 0.68
N CYS A 189 1.94 6.82 1.47
CA CYS A 189 0.91 6.57 2.47
C CYS A 189 0.09 7.83 2.79
N ASP A 190 -1.10 7.64 3.34
CA ASP A 190 -1.95 8.71 3.91
C ASP A 190 -1.82 8.69 5.44
N VAL A 191 -0.78 9.36 5.95
CA VAL A 191 -0.44 9.39 7.40
C VAL A 191 -1.58 9.95 8.25
N TYR A 192 -2.34 10.89 7.72
CA TYR A 192 -3.38 11.59 8.49
C TYR A 192 -4.80 11.14 8.16
N ARG A 193 -4.98 10.15 7.31
CA ARG A 193 -6.29 9.71 6.80
C ARG A 193 -7.17 10.86 6.27
N ARG A 194 -6.53 11.88 5.68
CA ARG A 194 -7.19 13.10 5.20
C ARG A 194 -7.37 13.14 3.69
N GLY A 195 -6.98 12.06 2.98
CA GLY A 195 -6.91 12.03 1.52
C GLY A 195 -5.72 12.84 1.00
N THR A 196 -4.65 12.89 1.80
CA THR A 196 -3.34 13.43 1.45
C THR A 196 -2.34 12.30 1.46
N VAL A 197 -1.29 12.40 0.67
CA VAL A 197 -0.21 11.40 0.71
C VAL A 197 1.11 12.05 1.09
N VAL A 198 1.96 11.26 1.71
CA VAL A 198 3.29 11.66 2.15
C VAL A 198 4.32 10.80 1.45
N LEU A 199 5.33 11.44 0.91
CA LEU A 199 6.50 10.82 0.29
C LEU A 199 7.77 11.34 0.96
N CYS A 200 8.74 10.44 1.16
CA CYS A 200 10.07 10.80 1.64
C CYS A 200 11.12 10.54 0.55
N ASN A 201 11.89 11.54 0.19
CA ASN A 201 12.98 11.46 -0.76
C ASN A 201 14.23 12.14 -0.22
N LYS A 202 15.32 11.39 -0.04
CA LYS A 202 16.61 11.89 0.49
C LYS A 202 16.46 12.74 1.76
N GLY A 203 15.62 12.30 2.69
CA GLY A 203 15.36 13.01 3.94
C GLY A 203 14.34 14.16 3.84
N VAL A 204 13.85 14.49 2.64
CA VAL A 204 12.80 15.48 2.47
C VAL A 204 11.45 14.79 2.50
N VAL A 205 10.65 15.10 3.52
CA VAL A 205 9.27 14.60 3.65
C VAL A 205 8.30 15.62 3.08
N SER A 206 7.54 15.21 2.09
CA SER A 206 6.60 16.06 1.35
C SER A 206 5.18 15.52 1.49
N GLU A 207 4.25 16.37 1.88
CA GLU A 207 2.81 16.11 1.88
C GLU A 207 2.19 16.66 0.59
N PHE A 208 1.35 15.85 -0.04
CA PHE A 208 0.60 16.20 -1.25
C PHE A 208 -0.89 16.23 -0.94
N SER A 209 -1.55 17.29 -1.33
CA SER A 209 -2.98 17.49 -1.15
C SER A 209 -3.61 18.19 -2.35
N VAL A 210 -4.95 18.20 -2.43
CA VAL A 210 -5.67 18.89 -3.49
C VAL A 210 -6.17 20.23 -3.00
N LYS A 211 -5.84 21.31 -3.73
CA LYS A 211 -6.42 22.65 -3.58
C LYS A 211 -6.79 23.19 -4.95
N ASN A 212 -7.99 23.74 -5.07
CA ASN A 212 -8.49 24.35 -6.32
C ASN A 212 -8.29 23.43 -7.53
N ASN A 213 -8.61 22.15 -7.38
CA ASN A 213 -8.45 21.11 -8.41
C ASN A 213 -7.01 20.94 -8.94
N GLN A 214 -6.03 21.22 -8.10
CA GLN A 214 -4.60 21.04 -8.39
C GLN A 214 -3.91 20.34 -7.23
N LEU A 215 -2.89 19.53 -7.54
CA LEU A 215 -2.01 18.98 -6.52
C LEU A 215 -1.05 20.06 -6.02
N VAL A 216 -1.03 20.24 -4.71
CA VAL A 216 -0.11 21.13 -4.02
C VAL A 216 0.80 20.32 -3.10
N THR A 217 2.05 20.74 -3.02
CA THR A 217 3.09 20.10 -2.21
C THR A 217 3.43 20.98 -1.02
N LYS A 218 3.62 20.37 0.15
CA LYS A 218 4.10 21.02 1.36
C LYS A 218 5.25 20.22 1.93
N ASN A 219 6.39 20.85 2.18
CA ASN A 219 7.47 20.23 2.93
C ASN A 219 7.08 20.16 4.41
N ILE A 220 7.13 18.97 4.98
CA ILE A 220 6.80 18.67 6.38
C ILE A 220 7.96 18.00 7.12
N SER A 221 9.18 18.05 6.58
CA SER A 221 10.37 17.41 7.16
C SER A 221 10.61 17.81 8.62
N SER A 222 10.26 19.05 9.00
CA SER A 222 10.41 19.54 10.37
C SER A 222 9.56 18.81 11.42
N LEU A 223 8.56 18.02 10.98
CA LEU A 223 7.73 17.20 11.88
C LEU A 223 8.38 15.84 12.18
N PHE A 224 9.48 15.52 11.55
CA PHE A 224 10.19 14.25 11.68
C PHE A 224 11.61 14.49 12.21
N PRO A 225 12.23 13.49 12.86
CA PRO A 225 13.66 13.54 13.16
C PRO A 225 14.48 13.77 11.87
N PRO A 226 15.72 14.29 11.97
CA PRO A 226 16.58 14.44 10.81
C PRO A 226 16.74 13.12 10.06
N LEU A 227 16.33 13.09 8.78
CA LEU A 227 16.33 11.92 7.90
C LEU A 227 17.34 12.08 6.76
N GLU A 228 18.41 12.86 6.96
CA GLU A 228 19.41 13.13 5.92
C GLU A 228 19.93 11.86 5.28
N GLY A 229 19.81 11.76 3.95
CA GLY A 229 20.24 10.61 3.19
C GLY A 229 19.34 9.37 3.29
N TRP A 230 18.25 9.42 4.02
CA TRP A 230 17.32 8.30 4.18
C TRP A 230 16.18 8.34 3.17
N TYR A 231 15.76 7.15 2.76
CA TYR A 231 14.52 6.93 2.03
C TYR A 231 13.57 6.18 2.94
N ALA A 232 12.36 6.66 3.14
CA ALA A 232 11.36 5.91 3.90
C ALA A 232 10.68 4.91 2.95
N CYS A 233 10.83 3.62 3.24
CA CYS A 233 10.10 2.57 2.54
C CYS A 233 8.65 2.44 3.04
N ALA A 234 8.39 2.85 4.28
CA ALA A 234 7.06 2.91 4.87
C ALA A 234 6.99 4.02 5.93
N ILE A 235 5.84 4.64 6.06
CA ILE A 235 5.51 5.55 7.15
C ILE A 235 4.33 4.92 7.88
N ILE A 236 4.54 4.59 9.16
CA ILE A 236 3.51 4.01 10.02
C ILE A 236 2.95 5.15 10.88
N SER A 237 1.66 5.34 10.85
CA SER A 237 0.91 6.31 11.67
C SER A 237 0.28 5.66 12.88
#